data_9cc37c7eef90ee0b203f8fbb603ca01d
#
_entry.id   9cc37c7eef90ee0b203f8fbb603ca01d
#
_cell.length_a   1.000
_cell.length_b   1.000
_cell.length_c   1.000
_cell.angle_alpha   90.00
_cell.angle_beta   90.00
_cell.angle_gamma   90.00
#
_symmetry.space_group_name_H-M   'P 1'
#
loop_
_entity.id
_entity.type
_entity.pdbx_description
1 polymer ?
#
loop_
_entity_poly.entity_id
_entity_poly.type
_entity_poly.pdbx_seq_one_letter_code
_entity_poly.pdbx_strand_id
1 'polypeptide(L)'
;MANGIADDLLTSTTLMFGSGMYICPAMHEEMYLNNTTQNNLKKLSQDNFIVGSRYGDLDIGDRGYGRLIEPIDLKNNIEKTLGKVIVTSGPTIEAIDDVKVITNKSSGKQGRAIAIELSSRGYETIYIHS
;
A
#
# COMPACT_ATOMS: atom_id res chain seq x y z
N MET A 1 10.41 -3.66 -2.62
CA MET A 1 10.34 -3.71 -1.14
C MET A 1 10.92 -5.03 -0.58
N ALA A 2 10.23 -6.17 -0.65
CA ALA A 2 10.64 -7.42 0.02
C ALA A 2 12.06 -7.93 -0.34
N ASN A 3 12.61 -7.55 -1.47
CA ASN A 3 13.93 -7.95 -1.97
C ASN A 3 14.95 -6.81 -1.99
N GLY A 4 14.68 -5.68 -1.33
CA GLY A 4 15.58 -4.54 -1.24
C GLY A 4 15.76 -3.75 -2.55
N ILE A 5 14.89 -3.97 -3.55
CA ILE A 5 14.91 -3.20 -4.78
C ILE A 5 14.35 -1.80 -4.48
N ALA A 6 15.10 -0.76 -4.87
CA ALA A 6 14.80 0.65 -4.62
C ALA A 6 15.08 1.44 -5.90
N ASP A 7 14.22 1.28 -6.88
CA ASP A 7 14.32 1.83 -8.24
C ASP A 7 13.33 3.00 -8.48
N ASP A 8 12.49 3.28 -7.50
CA ASP A 8 11.60 4.43 -7.50
C ASP A 8 11.59 5.15 -6.13
N LEU A 9 10.89 6.28 -6.04
CA LEU A 9 10.79 7.07 -4.81
C LEU A 9 10.12 6.28 -3.68
N LEU A 10 9.09 5.50 -3.98
CA LEU A 10 8.36 4.70 -2.99
C LEU A 10 9.26 3.64 -2.39
N THR A 11 9.90 2.83 -3.22
CA THR A 11 10.77 1.73 -2.78
C THR A 11 12.01 2.23 -2.07
N SER A 12 12.58 3.36 -2.52
CA SER A 12 13.71 4.02 -1.84
C SER A 12 13.30 4.53 -0.45
N THR A 13 12.15 5.21 -0.34
CA THR A 13 11.65 5.72 0.94
C THR A 13 11.38 4.60 1.92
N THR A 14 10.73 3.53 1.46
CA THR A 14 10.45 2.38 2.32
C THR A 14 11.70 1.65 2.78
N LEU A 15 12.73 1.59 1.94
CA LEU A 15 14.02 1.01 2.32
C LEU A 15 14.73 1.85 3.39
N MET A 16 14.63 3.19 3.31
CA MET A 16 15.19 4.10 4.32
C MET A 16 14.50 3.96 5.69
N PHE A 17 13.18 3.76 5.73
CA PHE A 17 12.44 3.57 6.98
C PHE A 17 12.74 2.22 7.64
N GLY A 18 13.03 1.21 6.86
CA GLY A 18 13.49 -0.10 7.30
C GLY A 18 12.41 -0.97 7.94
N SER A 19 11.77 -0.52 9.02
CA SER A 19 10.83 -1.32 9.80
C SER A 19 9.70 -0.49 10.41
N GLY A 20 8.66 -1.17 10.93
CA GLY A 20 7.56 -0.53 11.64
C GLY A 20 6.52 0.15 10.76
N MET A 21 6.54 -0.09 9.45
CA MET A 21 5.56 0.46 8.51
C MET A 21 4.25 -0.34 8.54
N TYR A 22 3.13 0.35 8.34
CA TYR A 22 1.85 -0.29 8.02
C TYR A 22 1.75 -0.47 6.51
N ILE A 23 1.68 -1.70 6.07
CA ILE A 23 1.59 -2.08 4.66
C ILE A 23 0.19 -2.62 4.41
N CYS A 24 -0.58 -1.93 3.56
CA CYS A 24 -1.95 -2.28 3.21
C CYS A 24 -1.99 -2.74 1.74
N PRO A 25 -1.83 -4.03 1.47
CA PRO A 25 -1.82 -4.52 0.10
C PRO A 25 -3.22 -4.38 -0.54
N ALA A 26 -3.23 -3.92 -1.79
CA ALA A 26 -4.43 -3.87 -2.62
C ALA A 26 -4.07 -4.31 -4.03
N MET A 27 -4.72 -5.36 -4.52
CA MET A 27 -4.44 -5.95 -5.83
C MET A 27 -5.56 -6.89 -6.24
N HIS A 28 -5.56 -7.32 -7.49
CA HIS A 28 -6.47 -8.36 -7.96
C HIS A 28 -6.26 -9.69 -7.20
N GLU A 29 -7.31 -10.49 -7.03
CA GLU A 29 -7.27 -11.72 -6.23
C GLU A 29 -6.19 -12.70 -6.68
N GLU A 30 -6.05 -12.90 -7.99
CA GLU A 30 -5.03 -13.80 -8.54
C GLU A 30 -3.60 -13.34 -8.20
N MET A 31 -3.37 -12.03 -8.18
CA MET A 31 -2.08 -11.47 -7.74
C MET A 31 -1.89 -11.65 -6.23
N TYR A 32 -2.94 -11.46 -5.46
CA TYR A 32 -2.87 -11.60 -4.00
C TYR A 32 -2.58 -13.05 -3.60
N LEU A 33 -3.29 -14.01 -4.21
CA LEU A 33 -3.14 -15.44 -3.92
C LEU A 33 -1.87 -16.06 -4.54
N ASN A 34 -1.17 -15.32 -5.40
CA ASN A 34 0.08 -15.81 -5.98
C ASN A 34 1.12 -16.12 -4.90
N ASN A 35 1.76 -17.28 -4.98
CA ASN A 35 2.76 -17.73 -4.01
C ASN A 35 3.91 -16.72 -3.83
N THR A 36 4.35 -16.06 -4.89
CA THR A 36 5.41 -15.05 -4.81
C THR A 36 4.95 -13.85 -3.97
N THR A 37 3.72 -13.39 -4.18
CA THR A 37 3.12 -12.30 -3.40
C THR A 37 3.00 -12.69 -1.93
N GLN A 38 2.48 -13.87 -1.63
CA GLN A 38 2.33 -14.37 -0.26
C GLN A 38 3.69 -14.49 0.45
N ASN A 39 4.70 -15.02 -0.23
CA ASN A 39 6.07 -15.10 0.29
C ASN A 39 6.66 -13.71 0.57
N ASN A 40 6.45 -12.75 -0.33
CA ASN A 40 6.89 -11.37 -0.15
C ASN A 40 6.19 -10.69 1.04
N LEU A 41 4.88 -10.88 1.18
CA LEU A 41 4.12 -10.37 2.33
C LEU A 41 4.60 -10.99 3.65
N LYS A 42 4.84 -12.30 3.66
CA LYS A 42 5.41 -12.98 4.83
C LYS A 42 6.79 -12.45 5.20
N LYS A 43 7.64 -12.18 4.22
CA LYS A 43 8.96 -11.59 4.44
C LYS A 43 8.85 -10.17 5.01
N LEU A 44 7.97 -9.35 4.46
CA LEU A 44 7.74 -7.99 4.93
C LEU A 44 7.11 -7.94 6.34
N SER A 45 6.32 -8.93 6.70
CA SER A 45 5.66 -9.00 8.02
C SER A 45 6.62 -9.28 9.19
N GLN A 46 7.88 -9.61 8.92
CA GLN A 46 8.89 -9.80 9.95
C GLN A 46 9.21 -8.49 10.68
N ASP A 47 9.24 -7.39 9.94
CA ASP A 47 9.65 -6.08 10.45
C ASP A 47 8.57 -5.00 10.29
N ASN A 48 7.42 -5.34 9.69
CA ASN A 48 6.34 -4.39 9.39
C ASN A 48 4.97 -4.97 9.71
N PHE A 49 3.99 -4.10 9.83
CA PHE A 49 2.60 -4.46 10.08
C PHE A 49 1.86 -4.65 8.75
N ILE A 50 1.61 -5.89 8.35
CA ILE A 50 0.75 -6.15 7.20
C ILE A 50 -0.70 -6.08 7.66
N VAL A 51 -1.40 -5.04 7.24
CA VAL A 51 -2.82 -4.87 7.50
C VAL A 51 -3.57 -5.36 6.29
N GLY A 52 -4.06 -6.58 6.38
CA GLY A 52 -4.48 -7.46 5.30
C GLY A 52 -5.48 -6.91 4.31
N SER A 53 -5.50 -7.49 3.14
CA SER A 53 -6.58 -7.29 2.18
C SER A 53 -7.87 -7.95 2.65
N ARG A 54 -9.01 -7.35 2.31
CA ARG A 54 -10.34 -7.91 2.57
C ARG A 54 -10.91 -8.59 1.34
N TYR A 55 -11.90 -9.45 1.59
CA TYR A 55 -12.78 -9.92 0.55
C TYR A 55 -13.82 -8.82 0.22
N GLY A 56 -14.01 -8.51 -1.04
CA GLY A 56 -14.97 -7.50 -1.48
C GLY A 56 -14.89 -7.21 -2.97
N ASP A 57 -15.54 -6.13 -3.37
CA ASP A 57 -15.56 -5.69 -4.76
C ASP A 57 -14.17 -5.17 -5.18
N LEU A 58 -13.68 -5.65 -6.31
CA LEU A 58 -12.42 -5.27 -6.95
C LEU A 58 -12.67 -4.32 -8.13
N ASP A 59 -11.62 -3.68 -8.66
CA ASP A 59 -11.73 -2.60 -9.66
C ASP A 59 -12.46 -2.96 -10.98
N ILE A 60 -12.54 -4.25 -11.32
CA ILE A 60 -13.12 -4.70 -12.62
C ILE A 60 -14.51 -5.32 -12.44
N GLY A 61 -15.18 -5.09 -11.30
CA GLY A 61 -16.49 -5.63 -11.01
C GLY A 61 -16.50 -7.07 -10.48
N ASP A 62 -15.33 -7.66 -10.30
CA ASP A 62 -15.16 -8.95 -9.65
C ASP A 62 -15.19 -8.83 -8.14
N ARG A 63 -15.44 -9.94 -7.46
CA ARG A 63 -15.37 -10.03 -6.00
C ARG A 63 -14.34 -11.05 -5.59
N GLY A 64 -13.45 -10.66 -4.67
CA GLY A 64 -12.38 -11.55 -4.25
C GLY A 64 -11.55 -10.99 -3.11
N TYR A 65 -10.52 -11.72 -2.73
CA TYR A 65 -9.48 -11.22 -1.84
C TYR A 65 -8.55 -10.27 -2.62
N GLY A 66 -8.09 -9.22 -1.97
CA GLY A 66 -7.22 -8.22 -2.61
C GLY A 66 -7.72 -6.80 -2.44
N ARG A 67 -8.97 -6.61 -1.97
CA ARG A 67 -9.52 -5.30 -1.69
C ARG A 67 -8.74 -4.60 -0.57
N LEU A 68 -8.48 -3.30 -0.75
CA LEU A 68 -7.88 -2.47 0.28
C LEU A 68 -8.74 -2.48 1.55
N ILE A 69 -8.08 -2.52 2.69
CA ILE A 69 -8.75 -2.42 4.00
C ILE A 69 -9.54 -1.09 4.10
N GLU A 70 -10.67 -1.12 4.77
CA GLU A 70 -11.46 0.07 5.02
C GLU A 70 -10.71 1.05 5.96
N PRO A 71 -10.84 2.38 5.74
CA PRO A 71 -10.13 3.38 6.55
C PRO A 71 -10.36 3.24 8.06
N ILE A 72 -11.58 2.87 8.46
CA ILE A 72 -11.90 2.69 9.89
C ILE A 72 -11.14 1.53 10.52
N ASP A 73 -10.93 0.46 9.78
CA ASP A 73 -10.21 -0.70 10.29
C ASP A 73 -8.70 -0.46 10.32
N LEU A 74 -8.18 0.26 9.33
CA LEU A 74 -6.80 0.72 9.35
C LEU A 74 -6.54 1.62 10.55
N LYS A 75 -7.45 2.59 10.82
CA LYS A 75 -7.40 3.42 12.02
C LYS A 75 -7.28 2.58 13.29
N ASN A 76 -8.19 1.63 13.47
CA ASN A 76 -8.23 0.79 14.67
C ASN A 76 -6.93 -0.03 14.84
N ASN A 77 -6.27 -0.39 13.74
CA ASN A 77 -4.97 -1.05 13.79
C ASN A 77 -3.84 -0.09 14.18
N ILE A 78 -3.89 1.17 13.73
CA ILE A 78 -2.87 2.19 14.00
C ILE A 78 -3.00 2.73 15.42
N GLU A 79 -4.21 2.93 15.95
CA GLU A 79 -4.45 3.43 17.31
C GLU A 79 -3.78 2.58 18.40
N LYS A 80 -3.47 1.33 18.09
CA LYS A 80 -2.74 0.44 19.02
C LYS A 80 -1.23 0.71 19.04
N THR A 81 -0.72 1.52 18.13
CA THR A 81 0.71 1.75 17.97
C THR A 81 0.93 3.22 17.59
N LEU A 82 1.35 4.05 18.55
CA LEU A 82 1.69 5.45 18.30
C LEU A 82 2.92 5.53 17.37
N GLY A 83 2.73 5.92 16.11
CA GLY A 83 3.81 6.01 15.12
C GLY A 83 3.49 6.98 13.99
N LYS A 84 4.51 7.29 13.17
CA LYS A 84 4.35 8.03 11.92
C LYS A 84 3.67 7.15 10.88
N VAL A 85 2.71 7.70 10.14
CA VAL A 85 1.99 6.99 9.09
C VAL A 85 2.40 7.54 7.73
N ILE A 86 2.85 6.67 6.84
CA ILE A 86 3.11 7.03 5.45
C ILE A 86 1.99 6.43 4.61
N VAL A 87 1.31 7.29 3.87
CA VAL A 87 0.27 6.90 2.92
C VAL A 87 0.76 7.16 1.51
N THR A 88 0.96 6.11 0.74
CA THR A 88 1.30 6.22 -0.68
C THR A 88 0.04 6.06 -1.53
N SER A 89 -0.07 6.82 -2.60
CA SER A 89 -1.28 6.90 -3.40
C SER A 89 -0.97 7.30 -4.85
N GLY A 90 -1.82 6.86 -5.74
CA GLY A 90 -1.70 7.18 -7.18
C GLY A 90 -1.33 5.96 -8.02
N PRO A 91 -1.13 6.17 -9.32
CA PRO A 91 -0.71 5.11 -10.25
C PRO A 91 0.75 4.72 -10.04
N THR A 92 1.08 3.50 -10.40
CA THR A 92 2.46 3.07 -10.63
C THR A 92 2.80 3.22 -12.10
N ILE A 93 4.03 3.65 -12.39
CA ILE A 93 4.51 3.88 -13.75
C ILE A 93 5.73 2.99 -13.97
N GLU A 94 5.69 2.20 -15.03
CA GLU A 94 6.82 1.38 -15.50
C GLU A 94 7.24 1.86 -16.88
N ALA A 95 8.49 2.27 -17.04
CA ALA A 95 9.01 2.70 -18.33
C ALA A 95 9.23 1.49 -19.26
N ILE A 96 8.69 1.55 -20.47
CA ILE A 96 8.98 0.61 -21.54
C ILE A 96 10.20 1.08 -22.33
N ASP A 97 10.23 2.36 -22.66
CA ASP A 97 11.32 3.08 -23.34
C ASP A 97 11.31 4.55 -22.91
N ASP A 98 12.17 5.38 -23.53
CA ASP A 98 12.29 6.81 -23.20
C ASP A 98 11.01 7.64 -23.47
N VAL A 99 10.01 7.07 -24.13
CA VAL A 99 8.78 7.78 -24.54
C VAL A 99 7.52 7.10 -24.00
N LYS A 100 7.53 5.78 -23.80
CA LYS A 100 6.36 4.97 -23.45
C LYS A 100 6.44 4.43 -22.05
N VAL A 101 5.31 4.46 -21.36
CA VAL A 101 5.17 3.89 -20.01
C VAL A 101 3.94 2.98 -19.96
N ILE A 102 4.01 1.97 -19.09
CA ILE A 102 2.84 1.22 -18.63
C ILE A 102 2.41 1.83 -17.31
N THR A 103 1.14 2.17 -17.19
CA THR A 103 0.58 2.69 -15.93
C THR A 103 -0.84 2.18 -15.74
N ASN A 104 -1.32 2.21 -14.51
CA ASN A 104 -2.74 1.98 -14.20
C ASN A 104 -3.49 3.32 -14.08
N LYS A 105 -4.82 3.29 -14.18
CA LYS A 105 -5.67 4.47 -14.06
C LYS A 105 -6.07 4.77 -12.60
N SER A 106 -5.20 4.49 -11.63
CA SER A 106 -5.49 4.79 -10.24
C SER A 106 -5.64 6.30 -10.04
N SER A 107 -6.77 6.72 -9.48
CA SER A 107 -7.03 8.14 -9.19
C SER A 107 -6.44 8.61 -7.85
N GLY A 108 -5.88 7.72 -7.05
CA GLY A 108 -5.37 8.05 -5.72
C GLY A 108 -6.40 8.47 -4.68
N LYS A 109 -7.70 8.49 -5.02
CA LYS A 109 -8.77 9.01 -4.14
C LYS A 109 -8.83 8.32 -2.79
N GLN A 110 -8.63 7.01 -2.76
CA GLN A 110 -8.72 6.22 -1.53
C GLN A 110 -7.54 6.50 -0.59
N GLY A 111 -6.30 6.53 -1.11
CA GLY A 111 -5.14 6.89 -0.30
C GLY A 111 -5.21 8.32 0.23
N ARG A 112 -5.72 9.27 -0.59
CA ARG A 112 -5.96 10.63 -0.14
C ARG A 112 -6.98 10.71 1.00
N ALA A 113 -8.10 9.97 0.91
CA ALA A 113 -9.10 9.93 1.96
C ALA A 113 -8.54 9.37 3.27
N ILE A 114 -7.73 8.31 3.20
CA ILE A 114 -7.03 7.73 4.35
C ILE A 114 -6.08 8.75 4.98
N ALA A 115 -5.27 9.44 4.18
CA ALA A 115 -4.31 10.43 4.68
C ALA A 115 -5.00 11.60 5.40
N ILE A 116 -6.09 12.11 4.83
CA ILE A 116 -6.90 13.18 5.44
C ILE A 116 -7.47 12.71 6.79
N GLU A 117 -8.07 11.53 6.82
CA GLU A 117 -8.68 10.99 8.04
C GLU A 117 -7.64 10.76 9.14
N LEU A 118 -6.48 10.21 8.82
CA LEU A 118 -5.38 10.03 9.77
C LEU A 118 -4.87 11.37 10.31
N SER A 119 -4.65 12.34 9.43
CA SER A 119 -4.19 13.68 9.82
C SER A 119 -5.22 14.40 10.69
N SER A 120 -6.52 14.30 10.38
CA SER A 120 -7.58 14.92 11.18
C SER A 120 -7.68 14.34 12.59
N ARG A 121 -7.19 13.13 12.80
CA ARG A 121 -7.13 12.45 14.10
C ARG A 121 -5.83 12.67 14.85
N GLY A 122 -4.94 13.52 14.35
CA GLY A 122 -3.69 13.90 15.02
C GLY A 122 -2.53 12.94 14.79
N TYR A 123 -2.64 11.98 13.88
CA TYR A 123 -1.49 11.17 13.50
C TYR A 123 -0.52 11.96 12.64
N GLU A 124 0.78 11.85 12.92
CA GLU A 124 1.82 12.39 12.04
C GLU A 124 1.78 11.62 10.70
N THR A 125 1.15 12.22 9.69
CA THR A 125 0.87 11.56 8.41
C THR A 125 1.72 12.16 7.29
N ILE A 126 2.48 11.31 6.61
CA ILE A 126 3.23 11.66 5.40
C ILE A 126 2.44 11.09 4.21
N TYR A 127 1.97 11.97 3.32
CA TYR A 127 1.24 11.59 2.12
C TYR A 127 2.15 11.68 0.89
N ILE A 128 2.36 10.56 0.21
CA ILE A 128 3.15 10.46 -1.01
C ILE A 128 2.21 10.14 -2.17
N HIS A 129 2.16 11.02 -3.15
CA HIS A 129 1.34 10.87 -4.35
C HIS A 129 2.23 10.91 -5.59
N SER A 130 2.04 9.95 -6.48
CA SER A 130 2.68 9.90 -7.80
C SER A 130 1.79 10.55 -8.84
#